data_880d892de636bccca9605eec5cc70503
#
_entry.id   880d892de636bccca9605eec5cc70503
#
_cell.length_a   1.000
_cell.length_b   1.000
_cell.length_c   1.000
_cell.angle_alpha   90.00
_cell.angle_beta   90.00
_cell.angle_gamma   90.00
#
_symmetry.space_group_name_H-M   'P 1'
#
loop_
_entity.id
_entity.type
_entity.pdbx_description
1 polymer ?
#
loop_
_entity_poly.entity_id
_entity_poly.type
_entity_poly.pdbx_seq_one_letter_code
_entity_poly.pdbx_strand_id
1 'polypeptide(L)'
;RWQACKSLDMKTIPVRFWTADNDKALELALIENIQRENLNPIEEAMAFKRLLEEFHLKQDEVAERVSKSRTAVTNSMRLLKLSDKVKQMIIDDMISTGHARALLAIEDEEQQYLLATKIFDEKLSVRETEKLVKSLKNPKKEVKKITPEHQFIYNDIAEKMKSIMGTKVNINAKA
;
A
#
# COMPACT_ATOMS: atom_id res chain seq x y z
N ARG A 1 -33.26 0.90 4.44
CA ARG A 1 -34.28 1.85 3.92
C ARG A 1 -35.71 1.39 4.29
N TRP A 2 -36.14 0.17 3.98
CA TRP A 2 -37.49 -0.33 4.33
C TRP A 2 -37.75 -0.22 5.85
N GLN A 3 -36.83 -0.63 6.71
CA GLN A 3 -36.98 -0.52 8.15
C GLN A 3 -37.09 0.95 8.64
N ALA A 4 -36.31 1.85 8.05
CA ALA A 4 -36.41 3.30 8.35
C ALA A 4 -37.80 3.87 7.91
N CYS A 5 -38.27 3.49 6.74
CA CYS A 5 -39.61 3.92 6.30
C CYS A 5 -40.71 3.36 7.21
N LYS A 6 -40.56 2.12 7.71
CA LYS A 6 -41.48 1.52 8.66
C LYS A 6 -41.44 2.23 10.02
N SER A 7 -40.25 2.62 10.50
CA SER A 7 -40.12 3.37 11.77
C SER A 7 -40.67 4.80 11.68
N LEU A 8 -40.76 5.36 10.46
CA LEU A 8 -41.33 6.66 10.19
C LEU A 8 -42.84 6.61 9.85
N ASP A 9 -43.47 5.43 9.98
CA ASP A 9 -44.90 5.17 9.75
C ASP A 9 -45.38 5.64 8.35
N MET A 10 -44.48 5.53 7.33
CA MET A 10 -44.82 5.92 5.95
C MET A 10 -45.84 4.97 5.35
N LYS A 11 -46.97 5.47 4.89
CA LYS A 11 -48.08 4.69 4.28
C LYS A 11 -47.73 4.08 2.93
N THR A 12 -46.90 4.76 2.15
CA THR A 12 -46.46 4.33 0.81
C THR A 12 -45.02 4.69 0.58
N ILE A 13 -44.32 3.79 -0.12
CA ILE A 13 -42.92 3.95 -0.48
C ILE A 13 -42.76 3.77 -1.97
N PRO A 14 -42.10 4.64 -2.73
CA PRO A 14 -41.80 4.40 -4.12
C PRO A 14 -40.84 3.23 -4.25
N VAL A 15 -41.24 2.17 -4.96
CA VAL A 15 -40.42 0.98 -5.21
C VAL A 15 -40.26 0.75 -6.71
N ARG A 16 -39.11 0.26 -7.10
CA ARG A 16 -38.86 -0.22 -8.46
C ARG A 16 -38.70 -1.73 -8.40
N PHE A 17 -39.61 -2.43 -9.03
CA PHE A 17 -39.50 -3.88 -9.15
C PHE A 17 -38.50 -4.24 -10.24
N TRP A 18 -37.63 -5.18 -9.92
CA TRP A 18 -36.66 -5.74 -10.86
C TRP A 18 -36.78 -7.27 -10.79
N THR A 19 -37.03 -7.91 -11.93
CA THR A 19 -36.92 -9.36 -12.06
C THR A 19 -35.46 -9.68 -12.36
N ALA A 20 -34.71 -10.03 -11.36
CA ALA A 20 -33.34 -10.53 -11.50
C ALA A 20 -33.24 -11.85 -10.73
N ASP A 21 -32.39 -12.75 -11.21
CA ASP A 21 -31.98 -13.91 -10.43
C ASP A 21 -31.38 -13.43 -9.12
N ASN A 22 -31.50 -14.21 -8.04
CA ASN A 22 -31.05 -13.84 -6.73
C ASN A 22 -29.54 -13.40 -6.73
N ASP A 23 -28.70 -14.06 -7.53
CA ASP A 23 -27.29 -13.73 -7.65
C ASP A 23 -27.05 -12.36 -8.28
N LYS A 24 -27.77 -12.03 -9.35
CA LYS A 24 -27.69 -10.70 -9.98
C LYS A 24 -28.24 -9.59 -9.08
N ALA A 25 -29.26 -9.87 -8.29
CA ALA A 25 -29.80 -8.91 -7.34
C ALA A 25 -28.82 -8.63 -6.24
N LEU A 26 -28.13 -9.66 -5.73
CA LEU A 26 -27.11 -9.54 -4.70
C LEU A 26 -25.85 -8.82 -5.22
N GLU A 27 -25.43 -9.13 -6.44
CA GLU A 27 -24.33 -8.45 -7.12
C GLU A 27 -24.59 -6.94 -7.23
N LEU A 28 -25.76 -6.56 -7.73
CA LEU A 28 -26.14 -5.15 -7.89
C LEU A 28 -26.25 -4.43 -6.55
N ALA A 29 -26.76 -5.10 -5.52
CA ALA A 29 -26.81 -4.54 -4.17
C ALA A 29 -25.40 -4.31 -3.60
N LEU A 30 -24.46 -5.21 -3.87
CA LEU A 30 -23.06 -5.07 -3.45
C LEU A 30 -22.38 -3.92 -4.20
N ILE A 31 -22.61 -3.80 -5.51
CA ILE A 31 -22.08 -2.69 -6.32
C ILE A 31 -22.66 -1.34 -5.84
N GLU A 32 -23.97 -1.26 -5.59
CA GLU A 32 -24.60 -0.04 -5.04
C GLU A 32 -23.98 0.34 -3.70
N ASN A 33 -23.72 -0.66 -2.84
CA ASN A 33 -23.12 -0.42 -1.55
C ASN A 33 -21.66 0.08 -1.67
N ILE A 34 -20.88 -0.43 -2.64
CA ILE A 34 -19.50 0.04 -2.91
C ILE A 34 -19.51 1.48 -3.43
N GLN A 35 -20.54 1.91 -4.15
CA GLN A 35 -20.65 3.28 -4.66
C GLN A 35 -21.07 4.30 -3.59
N ARG A 36 -21.31 3.87 -2.35
CA ARG A 36 -21.59 4.79 -1.24
C ARG A 36 -20.30 5.51 -0.81
N GLU A 37 -20.40 6.78 -0.50
CA GLU A 37 -19.26 7.66 -0.19
C GLU A 37 -18.55 7.34 1.15
N ASN A 38 -19.06 6.44 1.99
CA ASN A 38 -18.61 6.23 3.37
C ASN A 38 -17.97 4.86 3.65
N LEU A 39 -17.52 4.14 2.64
CA LEU A 39 -16.79 2.88 2.86
C LEU A 39 -15.35 3.17 3.25
N ASN A 40 -14.86 2.50 4.30
CA ASN A 40 -13.44 2.54 4.59
C ASN A 40 -12.64 1.72 3.55
N PRO A 41 -11.33 1.98 3.38
CA PRO A 41 -10.53 1.30 2.35
C PRO A 41 -10.47 -0.23 2.49
N ILE A 42 -10.61 -0.76 3.70
CA ILE A 42 -10.60 -2.21 3.94
C ILE A 42 -11.96 -2.83 3.60
N GLU A 43 -13.07 -2.17 3.93
CA GLU A 43 -14.42 -2.60 3.52
C GLU A 43 -14.55 -2.60 1.99
N GLU A 44 -14.05 -1.56 1.33
CA GLU A 44 -14.01 -1.50 -0.13
C GLU A 44 -13.23 -2.68 -0.72
N ALA A 45 -12.05 -2.97 -0.17
CA ALA A 45 -11.21 -4.09 -0.61
C ALA A 45 -11.91 -5.45 -0.40
N MET A 46 -12.63 -5.64 0.72
CA MET A 46 -13.41 -6.84 0.99
C MET A 46 -14.57 -6.98 0.01
N ALA A 47 -15.26 -5.89 -0.31
CA ALA A 47 -16.35 -5.89 -1.28
C ALA A 47 -15.86 -6.25 -2.69
N PHE A 48 -14.69 -5.75 -3.12
CA PHE A 48 -14.10 -6.17 -4.39
C PHE A 48 -13.72 -7.65 -4.38
N LYS A 49 -13.15 -8.15 -3.28
CA LYS A 49 -12.84 -9.57 -3.13
C LYS A 49 -14.08 -10.43 -3.28
N ARG A 50 -15.20 -10.06 -2.66
CA ARG A 50 -16.48 -10.76 -2.79
C ARG A 50 -17.00 -10.78 -4.22
N LEU A 51 -16.91 -9.65 -4.95
CA LEU A 51 -17.30 -9.61 -6.36
C LEU A 51 -16.50 -10.59 -7.23
N LEU A 52 -15.21 -10.77 -6.95
CA LEU A 52 -14.37 -11.71 -7.68
C LEU A 52 -14.64 -13.17 -7.31
N GLU A 53 -14.81 -13.47 -6.01
CA GLU A 53 -14.91 -14.85 -5.51
C GLU A 53 -16.33 -15.41 -5.59
N GLU A 54 -17.34 -14.63 -5.19
CA GLU A 54 -18.74 -15.08 -5.14
C GLU A 54 -19.42 -15.00 -6.52
N PHE A 55 -19.12 -13.94 -7.30
CA PHE A 55 -19.74 -13.71 -8.61
C PHE A 55 -18.82 -14.05 -9.79
N HIS A 56 -17.63 -14.63 -9.53
CA HIS A 56 -16.66 -15.06 -10.52
C HIS A 56 -16.30 -13.99 -11.57
N LEU A 57 -16.37 -12.71 -11.20
CA LEU A 57 -16.02 -11.60 -12.06
C LEU A 57 -14.51 -11.45 -12.22
N LYS A 58 -14.08 -10.99 -13.38
CA LYS A 58 -12.69 -10.58 -13.60
C LYS A 58 -12.42 -9.19 -13.02
N GLN A 59 -11.16 -8.89 -12.69
CA GLN A 59 -10.79 -7.58 -12.15
C GLN A 59 -11.17 -6.41 -13.06
N ASP A 60 -11.13 -6.61 -14.37
CA ASP A 60 -11.52 -5.60 -15.36
C ASP A 60 -13.03 -5.35 -15.31
N GLU A 61 -13.83 -6.41 -15.18
CA GLU A 61 -15.30 -6.33 -15.08
C GLU A 61 -15.75 -5.65 -13.78
N VAL A 62 -15.05 -5.97 -12.65
CA VAL A 62 -15.28 -5.28 -11.38
C VAL A 62 -14.98 -3.80 -11.52
N ALA A 63 -13.83 -3.44 -12.09
CA ALA A 63 -13.40 -2.07 -12.28
C ALA A 63 -14.42 -1.24 -13.10
N GLU A 64 -14.91 -1.81 -14.20
CA GLU A 64 -15.93 -1.18 -15.04
C GLU A 64 -17.25 -0.95 -14.28
N ARG A 65 -17.75 -1.98 -13.55
CA ARG A 65 -19.02 -1.90 -12.81
C ARG A 65 -18.99 -0.91 -11.65
N VAL A 66 -17.83 -0.76 -10.99
CA VAL A 66 -17.66 0.20 -9.88
C VAL A 66 -17.13 1.57 -10.34
N SER A 67 -16.96 1.77 -11.65
CA SER A 67 -16.44 3.01 -12.26
C SER A 67 -15.06 3.41 -11.71
N LYS A 68 -14.20 2.41 -11.47
CA LYS A 68 -12.80 2.60 -11.04
C LYS A 68 -11.82 1.98 -12.04
N SER A 69 -10.55 2.36 -11.96
CA SER A 69 -9.52 1.71 -12.77
C SER A 69 -9.20 0.31 -12.22
N ARG A 70 -8.84 -0.62 -13.10
CA ARG A 70 -8.33 -1.96 -12.71
C ARG A 70 -7.19 -1.85 -11.70
N THR A 71 -6.29 -0.88 -11.88
CA THR A 71 -5.17 -0.63 -10.96
C THR A 71 -5.66 -0.24 -9.57
N ALA A 72 -6.74 0.56 -9.47
CA ALA A 72 -7.34 0.93 -8.19
C ALA A 72 -7.90 -0.31 -7.48
N VAL A 73 -8.68 -1.15 -8.17
CA VAL A 73 -9.22 -2.40 -7.65
C VAL A 73 -8.10 -3.32 -7.16
N THR A 74 -7.07 -3.54 -7.98
CA THR A 74 -5.92 -4.38 -7.61
C THR A 74 -5.19 -3.83 -6.38
N ASN A 75 -4.98 -2.51 -6.30
CA ASN A 75 -4.31 -1.88 -5.17
C ASN A 75 -5.14 -1.99 -3.87
N SER A 76 -6.46 -1.78 -3.94
CA SER A 76 -7.35 -1.98 -2.79
C SER A 76 -7.29 -3.41 -2.28
N MET A 77 -7.40 -4.39 -3.17
CA MET A 77 -7.32 -5.82 -2.79
C MET A 77 -6.00 -6.21 -2.13
N ARG A 78 -4.89 -5.59 -2.54
CA ARG A 78 -3.59 -5.85 -1.92
C ARG A 78 -3.55 -5.46 -0.45
N LEU A 79 -4.36 -4.48 -0.01
CA LEU A 79 -4.44 -4.06 1.40
C LEU A 79 -4.91 -5.20 2.32
N LEU A 80 -5.68 -6.16 1.80
CA LEU A 80 -6.14 -7.33 2.57
C LEU A 80 -5.00 -8.26 3.01
N LYS A 81 -3.82 -8.15 2.37
CA LYS A 81 -2.62 -8.93 2.73
C LYS A 81 -1.84 -8.36 3.91
N LEU A 82 -2.22 -7.19 4.41
CA LEU A 82 -1.59 -6.58 5.59
C LEU A 82 -2.03 -7.31 6.86
N SER A 83 -1.23 -7.18 7.91
CA SER A 83 -1.61 -7.67 9.25
C SER A 83 -2.86 -6.95 9.77
N ASP A 84 -3.64 -7.61 10.60
CA ASP A 84 -4.91 -7.06 11.10
C ASP A 84 -4.71 -5.77 11.89
N LYS A 85 -3.60 -5.67 12.64
CA LYS A 85 -3.23 -4.44 13.36
C LYS A 85 -3.02 -3.25 12.43
N VAL A 86 -2.36 -3.47 11.29
CA VAL A 86 -2.13 -2.41 10.28
C VAL A 86 -3.42 -2.08 9.55
N LYS A 87 -4.29 -3.05 9.26
CA LYS A 87 -5.63 -2.80 8.71
C LYS A 87 -6.46 -1.91 9.62
N GLN A 88 -6.40 -2.15 10.94
CA GLN A 88 -7.10 -1.31 11.91
C GLN A 88 -6.59 0.14 11.88
N MET A 89 -5.27 0.35 11.79
CA MET A 89 -4.70 1.69 11.66
C MET A 89 -5.15 2.43 10.38
N ILE A 90 -5.46 1.69 9.30
CA ILE A 90 -6.04 2.28 8.08
C ILE A 90 -7.51 2.66 8.31
N ILE A 91 -8.27 1.82 9.01
CA ILE A 91 -9.69 2.08 9.34
C ILE A 91 -9.81 3.31 10.24
N ASP A 92 -8.87 3.47 11.17
CA ASP A 92 -8.83 4.60 12.13
C ASP A 92 -8.18 5.86 11.54
N ASP A 93 -7.92 5.89 10.22
CA ASP A 93 -7.27 7.00 9.49
C ASP A 93 -5.89 7.42 10.06
N MET A 94 -5.23 6.54 10.84
CA MET A 94 -3.89 6.78 11.37
C MET A 94 -2.84 6.78 10.28
N ILE A 95 -3.00 5.92 9.28
CA ILE A 95 -2.12 5.84 8.11
C ILE A 95 -2.93 5.79 6.81
N SER A 96 -2.41 6.43 5.75
CA SER A 96 -3.09 6.45 4.45
C SER A 96 -2.87 5.12 3.68
N THR A 97 -3.74 4.86 2.71
CA THR A 97 -3.59 3.72 1.78
C THR A 97 -2.27 3.73 0.99
N GLY A 98 -1.66 4.92 0.82
CA GLY A 98 -0.33 5.07 0.22
C GLY A 98 0.76 4.47 1.10
N HIS A 99 0.76 4.79 2.41
CA HIS A 99 1.67 4.20 3.40
C HIS A 99 1.47 2.69 3.49
N ALA A 100 0.22 2.25 3.56
CA ALA A 100 -0.15 0.84 3.61
C ALA A 100 0.39 0.04 2.41
N ARG A 101 0.35 0.60 1.20
CA ARG A 101 0.93 -0.04 0.01
C ARG A 101 2.44 -0.20 0.10
N ALA A 102 3.16 0.76 0.68
CA ALA A 102 4.60 0.62 0.89
C ALA A 102 4.91 -0.50 1.89
N LEU A 103 4.12 -0.64 2.96
CA LEU A 103 4.28 -1.69 3.98
C LEU A 103 4.04 -3.11 3.45
N LEU A 104 3.30 -3.28 2.36
CA LEU A 104 3.13 -4.60 1.70
C LEU A 104 4.43 -5.26 1.23
N ALA A 105 5.52 -4.51 1.15
CA ALA A 105 6.82 -5.06 0.80
C ALA A 105 7.49 -5.82 1.97
N ILE A 106 6.96 -5.71 3.18
CA ILE A 106 7.45 -6.36 4.40
C ILE A 106 6.57 -7.58 4.66
N GLU A 107 7.19 -8.75 4.81
CA GLU A 107 6.47 -10.01 5.01
C GLU A 107 6.16 -10.28 6.48
N ASP A 108 6.98 -9.77 7.39
CA ASP A 108 6.82 -9.95 8.83
C ASP A 108 5.77 -8.98 9.39
N GLU A 109 4.73 -9.53 9.99
CA GLU A 109 3.60 -8.78 10.54
C GLU A 109 3.98 -7.85 11.71
N GLU A 110 4.95 -8.26 12.54
CA GLU A 110 5.42 -7.44 13.66
C GLU A 110 6.21 -6.23 13.15
N GLN A 111 7.08 -6.45 12.17
CA GLN A 111 7.81 -5.36 11.52
C GLN A 111 6.88 -4.41 10.76
N GLN A 112 5.83 -4.93 10.10
CA GLN A 112 4.81 -4.10 9.48
C GLN A 112 4.14 -3.18 10.50
N TYR A 113 3.75 -3.71 11.64
CA TYR A 113 3.09 -2.93 12.69
C TYR A 113 4.03 -1.89 13.32
N LEU A 114 5.27 -2.26 13.66
CA LEU A 114 6.27 -1.33 14.19
C LEU A 114 6.53 -0.17 13.22
N LEU A 115 6.64 -0.46 11.93
CA LEU A 115 6.82 0.57 10.92
C LEU A 115 5.57 1.42 10.73
N ALA A 116 4.37 0.85 10.78
CA ALA A 116 3.13 1.59 10.72
C ALA A 116 3.01 2.58 11.89
N THR A 117 3.36 2.16 13.09
CA THR A 117 3.40 3.02 14.28
C THR A 117 4.43 4.15 14.12
N LYS A 118 5.63 3.81 13.63
CA LYS A 118 6.66 4.82 13.35
C LYS A 118 6.22 5.85 12.31
N ILE A 119 5.55 5.42 11.25
CA ILE A 119 5.01 6.30 10.20
C ILE A 119 4.00 7.29 10.81
N PHE A 120 3.15 6.81 11.71
CA PHE A 120 2.15 7.63 12.39
C PHE A 120 2.81 8.65 13.34
N ASP A 121 3.73 8.19 14.20
CA ASP A 121 4.39 9.02 15.23
C ASP A 121 5.27 10.11 14.61
N GLU A 122 6.06 9.76 13.60
CA GLU A 122 6.98 10.68 12.91
C GLU A 122 6.30 11.46 11.78
N LYS A 123 5.01 11.20 11.50
CA LYS A 123 4.23 11.83 10.41
C LYS A 123 4.96 11.77 9.05
N LEU A 124 5.54 10.60 8.76
CA LEU A 124 6.30 10.40 7.53
C LEU A 124 5.40 10.53 6.30
N SER A 125 5.93 11.10 5.23
CA SER A 125 5.25 11.09 3.94
C SER A 125 5.33 9.70 3.28
N VAL A 126 4.44 9.44 2.31
CA VAL A 126 4.46 8.17 1.54
C VAL A 126 5.83 7.93 0.90
N ARG A 127 6.49 8.97 0.37
CA ARG A 127 7.81 8.86 -0.26
C ARG A 127 8.92 8.51 0.74
N GLU A 128 8.87 9.04 1.95
CA GLU A 128 9.81 8.71 3.02
C GLU A 128 9.60 7.27 3.50
N THR A 129 8.34 6.87 3.65
CA THR A 129 7.98 5.48 3.95
C THR A 129 8.52 4.51 2.90
N GLU A 130 8.35 4.79 1.61
CA GLU A 130 8.90 3.96 0.52
C GLU A 130 10.42 3.85 0.59
N LYS A 131 11.13 4.96 0.87
CA LYS A 131 12.59 4.96 1.04
C LYS A 131 13.01 4.12 2.25
N LEU A 132 12.31 4.26 3.37
CA LEU A 132 12.57 3.53 4.60
C LEU A 132 12.37 2.02 4.40
N VAL A 133 11.25 1.61 3.82
CA VAL A 133 10.97 0.21 3.48
C VAL A 133 12.01 -0.35 2.51
N LYS A 134 12.41 0.41 1.50
CA LYS A 134 13.44 0.01 0.54
C LYS A 134 14.82 -0.15 1.19
N SER A 135 15.17 0.70 2.16
CA SER A 135 16.44 0.60 2.91
C SER A 135 16.48 -0.64 3.80
N LEU A 136 15.33 -1.02 4.39
CA LEU A 136 15.21 -2.24 5.21
C LEU A 136 15.28 -3.51 4.36
N LYS A 137 14.67 -3.49 3.19
CA LYS A 137 14.67 -4.65 2.28
C LYS A 137 16.03 -4.87 1.59
N ASN A 138 16.74 -3.78 1.31
CA ASN A 138 18.11 -3.79 0.81
C ASN A 138 18.98 -3.02 1.81
N PRO A 139 19.38 -3.63 2.93
CA PRO A 139 20.40 -3.02 3.75
C PRO A 139 21.58 -2.80 2.81
N LYS A 140 21.84 -1.51 2.47
CA LYS A 140 23.09 -1.18 1.77
C LYS A 140 24.15 -1.89 2.59
N LYS A 141 24.87 -2.86 1.98
CA LYS A 141 26.11 -3.35 2.57
C LYS A 141 26.80 -2.10 3.04
N GLU A 142 26.97 -1.96 4.35
CA GLU A 142 27.76 -0.86 4.89
C GLU A 142 29.04 -0.91 4.11
N VAL A 143 29.21 0.08 3.22
CA VAL A 143 30.54 0.34 2.66
C VAL A 143 31.31 0.68 3.92
N LYS A 144 32.10 -0.30 4.40
CA LYS A 144 32.99 -0.10 5.54
C LYS A 144 33.66 1.22 5.26
N LYS A 145 33.29 2.27 6.04
CA LYS A 145 33.93 3.57 5.95
C LYS A 145 35.40 3.27 6.19
N ILE A 146 36.22 3.40 5.14
CA ILE A 146 37.64 3.25 5.22
C ILE A 146 38.04 4.17 6.38
N THR A 147 38.68 3.61 7.41
CA THR A 147 39.12 4.38 8.57
C THR A 147 39.92 5.55 8.07
N PRO A 148 39.86 6.74 8.70
CA PRO A 148 40.57 7.93 8.24
C PRO A 148 42.06 7.69 7.99
N GLU A 149 42.70 6.79 8.75
CA GLU A 149 44.10 6.37 8.60
C GLU A 149 44.36 5.70 7.23
N HIS A 150 43.46 4.80 6.79
CA HIS A 150 43.63 4.16 5.47
C HIS A 150 43.39 5.13 4.33
N GLN A 151 42.51 6.08 4.50
CA GLN A 151 42.20 7.09 3.47
C GLN A 151 43.42 8.01 3.23
N PHE A 152 44.17 8.35 4.29
CA PHE A 152 45.38 9.13 4.17
C PHE A 152 46.46 8.37 3.37
N ILE A 153 46.68 7.09 3.65
CA ILE A 153 47.64 6.24 2.93
C ILE A 153 47.28 6.14 1.44
N TYR A 154 46.01 5.94 1.11
CA TYR A 154 45.56 5.87 -0.28
C TYR A 154 45.72 7.19 -1.03
N ASN A 155 45.49 8.31 -0.36
CA ASN A 155 45.70 9.63 -0.96
C ASN A 155 47.22 9.89 -1.21
N ASP A 156 48.10 9.54 -0.28
CA ASP A 156 49.57 9.69 -0.44
C ASP A 156 50.06 8.82 -1.62
N ILE A 157 49.59 7.58 -1.73
CA ILE A 157 49.92 6.70 -2.85
C ILE A 157 49.41 7.28 -4.16
N ALA A 158 48.16 7.79 -4.18
CA ALA A 158 47.56 8.37 -5.39
C ALA A 158 48.33 9.63 -5.86
N GLU A 159 48.81 10.48 -4.93
CA GLU A 159 49.61 11.63 -5.27
C GLU A 159 51.00 11.25 -5.79
N LYS A 160 51.67 10.27 -5.19
CA LYS A 160 52.95 9.73 -5.69
C LYS A 160 52.80 9.13 -7.10
N MET A 161 51.74 8.36 -7.31
CA MET A 161 51.45 7.80 -8.66
C MET A 161 51.16 8.91 -9.68
N LYS A 162 50.40 9.94 -9.28
CA LYS A 162 50.10 11.08 -10.13
C LYS A 162 51.36 11.84 -10.56
N SER A 163 52.35 12.02 -9.62
CA SER A 163 53.62 12.69 -9.93
C SER A 163 54.53 11.90 -10.87
N ILE A 164 54.44 10.56 -10.86
CA ILE A 164 55.20 9.67 -11.74
C ILE A 164 54.56 9.53 -13.12
N MET A 165 53.23 9.37 -13.13
CA MET A 165 52.48 9.06 -14.37
C MET A 165 51.94 10.29 -15.09
N GLY A 166 51.96 11.48 -14.50
CA GLY A 166 51.42 12.71 -15.09
C GLY A 166 49.91 12.74 -15.30
N THR A 167 49.17 11.71 -14.81
CA THR A 167 47.73 11.58 -15.00
C THR A 167 47.00 11.45 -13.67
N LYS A 168 45.70 11.77 -13.65
CA LYS A 168 44.87 11.65 -12.44
C LYS A 168 44.64 10.17 -12.10
N VAL A 169 45.11 9.73 -10.95
CA VAL A 169 44.96 8.35 -10.46
C VAL A 169 43.90 8.32 -9.39
N ASN A 170 42.91 7.43 -9.50
CA ASN A 170 41.93 7.14 -8.46
C ASN A 170 42.13 5.72 -7.94
N ILE A 171 42.36 5.57 -6.64
CA ILE A 171 42.51 4.26 -6.02
C ILE A 171 41.18 3.85 -5.40
N ASN A 172 40.60 2.75 -5.88
CA ASN A 172 39.39 2.15 -5.32
C ASN A 172 39.80 0.89 -4.55
N ALA A 173 39.78 0.99 -3.21
CA ALA A 173 39.96 -0.18 -2.37
C ALA A 173 38.64 -1.02 -2.39
N LYS A 174 38.69 -2.26 -2.91
CA LYS A 174 37.64 -3.26 -2.67
C LYS A 174 38.04 -4.06 -1.43
N ALA A 175 37.17 -4.02 -0.40
CA ALA A 175 37.26 -4.93 0.74
C ALA A 175 36.75 -6.32 0.35
#